data_d3f8ac2745864cba5a74ba879dcb7fad
#
_entry.id   d3f8ac2745864cba5a74ba879dcb7fad
#
_cell.length_a   1.000
_cell.length_b   1.000
_cell.length_c   1.000
_cell.angle_alpha   90.00
_cell.angle_beta   90.00
_cell.angle_gamma   90.00
#
_symmetry.space_group_name_H-M   'P 1'
#
loop_
_entity.id
_entity.type
_entity.pdbx_description
1 polymer ?
#
loop_
_entity_poly.entity_id
_entity_poly.type
_entity_poly.pdbx_seq_one_letter_code
_entity_poly.pdbx_strand_id
1 'polypeptide(L)'
;GCGVCAPTERYKQEMRKKKDILRIMMFIYSTLFYLCRKQRYENNMNPLPIKQFLRKPYMEGASFSLIVKEVNSGETVFAYDTIRQLTPASVMKTVTTATALEILGEDYRFPTTLEYDGSIENGLLKGNLYIKGSGDPSLGSAHFAPDHKRFLQEWISALKKVGIHKIQGAVIADESIFDTEGTSLKWVGEDMGSYYGAGSYGICVFDNLYKLGLQTGAPGTRPKLKGTEPELSGIHFHNYLTTQQVSSDSSFIVGAPFATDRYLYGIVPANREWYPLKGDIPDPALFLADYLTRQLEHEGITVGESPSCFRILREAGRWQPGKRTEIVTTYSPTLREIVEVTNHVSHNLFADALIKTIGLRYTPRKGEVISSFNRGIQVLRDYWQGKGLDLSCVWMYDGSGLAVTNKLSTAFVADLLIYMKTCSQQHTAFYESLPVAGVEGSVRNFLKGSSLQGKAHLKSGSMSRVKGYAGYINKGDKQYAIALFVNNYSCDGRPMTVAIEKLLLQLFN
;
A
#
# COMPACT_ATOMS: atom_id res chain seq x y z
N GLY A 1 -26.33 -30.87 48.95
CA GLY A 1 -26.11 -31.00 47.49
C GLY A 1 -27.33 -30.51 46.78
N CYS A 2 -27.25 -29.30 46.16
CA CYS A 2 -28.28 -28.83 45.23
C CYS A 2 -27.96 -29.41 43.85
N GLY A 3 -28.72 -30.42 43.43
CA GLY A 3 -28.66 -30.96 42.08
C GLY A 3 -29.17 -29.93 41.05
N VAL A 4 -28.32 -29.46 40.18
CA VAL A 4 -28.69 -28.68 39.00
C VAL A 4 -29.36 -29.68 38.04
N CYS A 5 -30.70 -29.61 37.92
CA CYS A 5 -31.46 -30.40 36.94
C CYS A 5 -30.98 -30.02 35.53
N ALA A 6 -30.49 -30.98 34.75
CA ALA A 6 -30.17 -30.78 33.33
C ALA A 6 -31.46 -30.40 32.57
N PRO A 7 -31.40 -29.43 31.63
CA PRO A 7 -32.57 -29.00 30.87
C PRO A 7 -33.13 -30.16 30.07
N THR A 8 -34.47 -30.33 30.17
CA THR A 8 -35.21 -31.40 29.48
C THR A 8 -35.04 -31.30 27.96
N GLU A 9 -35.12 -32.42 27.24
CA GLU A 9 -35.05 -32.48 25.78
C GLU A 9 -36.03 -31.53 25.09
N ARG A 10 -37.20 -31.34 25.69
CA ARG A 10 -38.24 -30.41 25.24
C ARG A 10 -37.76 -28.95 25.29
N TYR A 11 -37.04 -28.57 26.36
CA TYR A 11 -36.45 -27.21 26.50
C TYR A 11 -35.36 -26.98 25.48
N LYS A 12 -34.49 -27.99 25.22
CA LYS A 12 -33.46 -27.91 24.20
C LYS A 12 -34.02 -27.77 22.78
N GLN A 13 -35.11 -28.48 22.48
CA GLN A 13 -35.83 -28.34 21.20
C GLN A 13 -36.48 -26.96 21.03
N GLU A 14 -37.11 -26.42 22.08
CA GLU A 14 -37.67 -25.06 22.04
C GLU A 14 -36.58 -23.99 21.82
N MET A 15 -35.47 -24.13 22.51
CA MET A 15 -34.32 -23.20 22.34
C MET A 15 -33.69 -23.29 20.95
N ARG A 16 -33.64 -24.49 20.33
CA ARG A 16 -33.20 -24.65 18.92
C ARG A 16 -34.18 -23.95 17.98
N LYS A 17 -35.48 -24.18 18.11
CA LYS A 17 -36.51 -23.49 17.32
C LYS A 17 -36.44 -21.98 17.45
N LYS A 18 -36.24 -21.44 18.65
CA LYS A 18 -36.06 -19.99 18.88
C LYS A 18 -34.83 -19.44 18.19
N LYS A 19 -33.69 -20.19 18.24
CA LYS A 19 -32.47 -19.82 17.53
C LYS A 19 -32.62 -19.81 16.01
N ASP A 20 -33.35 -20.79 15.47
CA ASP A 20 -33.60 -20.89 14.03
C ASP A 20 -34.56 -19.78 13.56
N ILE A 21 -35.58 -19.48 14.31
CA ILE A 21 -36.48 -18.34 14.04
C ILE A 21 -35.69 -17.01 14.09
N LEU A 22 -34.80 -16.83 15.07
CA LEU A 22 -33.98 -15.63 15.18
C LEU A 22 -33.02 -15.48 13.98
N ARG A 23 -32.41 -16.59 13.51
CA ARG A 23 -31.59 -16.63 12.31
C ARG A 23 -32.39 -16.26 11.05
N ILE A 24 -33.58 -16.81 10.89
CA ILE A 24 -34.46 -16.49 9.76
C ILE A 24 -34.91 -15.02 9.83
N MET A 25 -35.25 -14.51 10.99
CA MET A 25 -35.62 -13.10 11.17
C MET A 25 -34.42 -12.17 10.85
N MET A 26 -33.21 -12.51 11.31
CA MET A 26 -32.00 -11.74 10.98
C MET A 26 -31.71 -11.78 9.48
N PHE A 27 -31.89 -12.94 8.82
CA PHE A 27 -31.72 -13.07 7.38
C PHE A 27 -32.78 -12.25 6.60
N ILE A 28 -34.04 -12.32 6.99
CA ILE A 28 -35.11 -11.52 6.40
C ILE A 28 -34.87 -10.03 6.63
N TYR A 29 -34.43 -9.63 7.83
CA TYR A 29 -34.15 -8.23 8.16
C TYR A 29 -32.95 -7.70 7.34
N SER A 30 -31.89 -8.49 7.22
CA SER A 30 -30.73 -8.14 6.39
C SER A 30 -31.10 -8.04 4.90
N THR A 31 -31.94 -8.96 4.41
CA THR A 31 -32.42 -8.97 3.02
C THR A 31 -33.37 -7.80 2.74
N LEU A 32 -34.30 -7.50 3.65
CA LEU A 32 -35.21 -6.34 3.54
C LEU A 32 -34.42 -5.02 3.65
N PHE A 33 -33.46 -4.94 4.56
CA PHE A 33 -32.56 -3.79 4.68
C PHE A 33 -31.71 -3.58 3.43
N TYR A 34 -31.19 -4.68 2.86
CA TYR A 34 -30.49 -4.68 1.60
C TYR A 34 -31.38 -4.19 0.43
N LEU A 35 -32.60 -4.73 0.32
CA LEU A 35 -33.56 -4.35 -0.73
C LEU A 35 -34.04 -2.90 -0.57
N CYS A 36 -34.34 -2.45 0.66
CA CYS A 36 -34.71 -1.06 0.93
C CYS A 36 -33.55 -0.10 0.63
N ARG A 37 -32.31 -0.50 0.96
CA ARG A 37 -31.12 0.29 0.65
C ARG A 37 -30.87 0.35 -0.85
N LYS A 38 -30.99 -0.79 -1.55
CA LYS A 38 -30.90 -0.87 -3.01
C LYS A 38 -31.97 0.01 -3.67
N GLN A 39 -33.22 -0.08 -3.25
CA GLN A 39 -34.33 0.71 -3.79
C GLN A 39 -34.18 2.22 -3.49
N ARG A 40 -33.62 2.58 -2.32
CA ARG A 40 -33.34 3.97 -1.96
C ARG A 40 -32.25 4.62 -2.83
N TYR A 41 -31.24 3.82 -3.29
CA TYR A 41 -30.18 4.29 -4.17
C TYR A 41 -30.53 4.21 -5.66
N GLU A 42 -31.43 3.32 -6.07
CA GLU A 42 -31.84 3.17 -7.49
C GLU A 42 -32.96 4.13 -7.93
N ASN A 43 -33.79 4.60 -7.01
CA ASN A 43 -34.97 5.41 -7.33
C ASN A 43 -34.71 6.91 -7.53
N ASN A 44 -33.55 7.42 -7.21
CA ASN A 44 -33.22 8.82 -7.42
C ASN A 44 -31.97 9.00 -8.28
N MET A 45 -32.20 9.53 -9.49
CA MET A 45 -31.21 10.26 -10.30
C MET A 45 -30.18 9.41 -11.04
N ASN A 46 -30.67 8.72 -12.08
CA ASN A 46 -29.84 8.28 -13.19
C ASN A 46 -29.90 9.36 -14.30
N PRO A 47 -29.12 10.46 -14.21
CA PRO A 47 -29.22 11.57 -15.14
C PRO A 47 -28.79 11.17 -16.55
N LEU A 48 -29.24 11.96 -17.55
CA LEU A 48 -28.89 11.71 -18.94
C LEU A 48 -27.39 11.47 -19.21
N PRO A 49 -26.44 12.19 -18.57
CA PRO A 49 -25.02 11.92 -18.73
C PRO A 49 -24.58 10.49 -18.39
N ILE A 50 -25.09 9.91 -17.29
CA ILE A 50 -24.80 8.52 -16.92
C ILE A 50 -25.33 7.56 -17.96
N LYS A 51 -26.57 7.75 -18.45
CA LYS A 51 -27.14 6.92 -19.51
C LYS A 51 -26.34 6.99 -20.81
N GLN A 52 -25.87 8.18 -21.18
CA GLN A 52 -25.02 8.38 -22.34
C GLN A 52 -23.65 7.72 -22.20
N PHE A 53 -23.04 7.80 -21.01
CA PHE A 53 -21.78 7.12 -20.70
C PHE A 53 -21.90 5.59 -20.84
N LEU A 54 -22.96 5.00 -20.28
CA LEU A 54 -23.21 3.56 -20.33
C LEU A 54 -23.52 3.01 -21.74
N ARG A 55 -24.02 3.84 -22.64
CA ARG A 55 -24.31 3.46 -24.04
C ARG A 55 -23.09 3.43 -24.94
N LYS A 56 -21.91 3.81 -24.45
CA LYS A 56 -20.69 3.78 -25.27
C LYS A 56 -20.28 2.33 -25.59
N PRO A 57 -19.84 2.01 -26.82
CA PRO A 57 -19.51 0.63 -27.20
C PRO A 57 -18.51 -0.04 -26.29
N TYR A 58 -17.51 0.70 -25.79
CA TYR A 58 -16.50 0.18 -24.87
C TYR A 58 -17.01 -0.08 -23.43
N MET A 59 -18.26 0.28 -23.14
CA MET A 59 -18.96 -0.04 -21.88
C MET A 59 -19.79 -1.32 -21.97
N GLU A 60 -19.91 -1.93 -23.15
CA GLU A 60 -20.58 -3.22 -23.30
C GLU A 60 -19.82 -4.30 -22.50
N GLY A 61 -20.52 -4.98 -21.62
CA GLY A 61 -19.93 -5.94 -20.67
C GLY A 61 -19.11 -5.33 -19.53
N ALA A 62 -18.93 -4.00 -19.50
CA ALA A 62 -18.26 -3.32 -18.37
C ALA A 62 -19.18 -3.20 -17.15
N SER A 63 -18.54 -3.12 -15.98
CA SER A 63 -19.21 -2.78 -14.73
C SER A 63 -18.89 -1.35 -14.37
N PHE A 64 -19.92 -0.59 -13.98
CA PHE A 64 -19.82 0.82 -13.57
C PHE A 64 -20.54 1.04 -12.26
N SER A 65 -19.95 1.86 -11.40
CA SER A 65 -20.56 2.31 -10.16
C SER A 65 -20.15 3.76 -9.90
N LEU A 66 -21.10 4.59 -9.47
CA LEU A 66 -20.88 6.01 -9.17
C LEU A 66 -21.76 6.43 -8.00
N ILE A 67 -21.22 7.22 -7.11
CA ILE A 67 -21.97 7.99 -6.12
C ILE A 67 -21.37 9.38 -5.98
N VAL A 68 -22.25 10.36 -5.81
CA VAL A 68 -21.91 11.74 -5.45
C VAL A 68 -22.81 12.15 -4.30
N LYS A 69 -22.22 12.57 -3.17
CA LYS A 69 -22.93 13.08 -2.01
C LYS A 69 -22.49 14.49 -1.71
N GLU A 70 -23.42 15.35 -1.35
CA GLU A 70 -23.07 16.65 -0.76
C GLU A 70 -22.53 16.45 0.65
N VAL A 71 -21.40 17.07 0.96
CA VAL A 71 -20.64 16.77 2.18
C VAL A 71 -21.39 17.17 3.45
N ASN A 72 -21.95 18.38 3.50
CA ASN A 72 -22.54 18.92 4.72
C ASN A 72 -23.89 18.29 5.06
N SER A 73 -24.74 18.05 4.04
CA SER A 73 -26.06 17.44 4.23
C SER A 73 -26.03 15.91 4.24
N GLY A 74 -24.97 15.29 3.67
CA GLY A 74 -24.92 13.84 3.41
C GLY A 74 -25.88 13.39 2.30
N GLU A 75 -26.59 14.32 1.62
CA GLU A 75 -27.56 14.02 0.58
C GLU A 75 -26.89 13.42 -0.65
N THR A 76 -27.48 12.33 -1.18
CA THR A 76 -27.02 11.71 -2.42
C THR A 76 -27.56 12.50 -3.61
N VAL A 77 -26.66 13.11 -4.39
CA VAL A 77 -26.99 13.90 -5.59
C VAL A 77 -27.05 13.03 -6.83
N PHE A 78 -26.08 12.10 -7.00
CA PHE A 78 -26.04 11.14 -8.09
C PHE A 78 -25.69 9.75 -7.54
N ALA A 79 -26.33 8.72 -8.07
CA ALA A 79 -26.08 7.34 -7.69
C ALA A 79 -26.34 6.39 -8.86
N TYR A 80 -25.43 5.43 -9.06
CA TYR A 80 -25.62 4.32 -9.98
C TYR A 80 -24.90 3.08 -9.45
N ASP A 81 -25.63 2.00 -9.18
CA ASP A 81 -25.15 0.67 -8.75
C ASP A 81 -24.12 0.74 -7.60
N THR A 82 -24.43 1.52 -6.58
CA THR A 82 -23.49 1.97 -5.55
C THR A 82 -22.99 0.91 -4.59
N ILE A 83 -23.69 -0.23 -4.49
CA ILE A 83 -23.33 -1.38 -3.65
C ILE A 83 -22.58 -2.47 -4.41
N ARG A 84 -22.40 -2.32 -5.74
CA ARG A 84 -21.62 -3.25 -6.55
C ARG A 84 -20.19 -3.31 -6.06
N GLN A 85 -19.70 -4.53 -5.83
CA GLN A 85 -18.33 -4.79 -5.42
C GLN A 85 -17.42 -4.79 -6.64
N LEU A 86 -16.61 -3.74 -6.79
CA LEU A 86 -15.70 -3.56 -7.91
C LEU A 86 -14.25 -3.51 -7.44
N THR A 87 -13.33 -3.89 -8.32
CA THR A 87 -11.89 -3.73 -8.07
C THR A 87 -11.56 -2.24 -8.04
N PRO A 88 -11.07 -1.71 -6.91
CA PRO A 88 -10.84 -0.28 -6.75
C PRO A 88 -9.49 0.18 -7.29
N ALA A 89 -8.57 -0.74 -7.57
CA ALA A 89 -7.16 -0.44 -7.76
C ALA A 89 -6.65 0.49 -6.64
N SER A 90 -5.78 1.44 -6.94
CA SER A 90 -5.19 2.34 -5.93
C SER A 90 -6.17 3.30 -5.23
N VAL A 91 -7.47 3.30 -5.56
CA VAL A 91 -8.47 3.97 -4.72
C VAL A 91 -8.54 3.32 -3.32
N MET A 92 -8.13 2.05 -3.18
CA MET A 92 -7.95 1.38 -1.88
C MET A 92 -7.14 2.23 -0.90
N LYS A 93 -6.15 2.98 -1.39
CA LYS A 93 -5.29 3.83 -0.56
C LYS A 93 -6.06 4.91 0.22
N THR A 94 -7.22 5.36 -0.27
CA THR A 94 -8.06 6.29 0.50
C THR A 94 -8.54 5.65 1.79
N VAL A 95 -8.87 4.36 1.75
CA VAL A 95 -9.31 3.61 2.92
C VAL A 95 -8.13 3.37 3.88
N THR A 96 -7.01 2.94 3.33
CA THR A 96 -5.79 2.66 4.12
C THR A 96 -5.25 3.91 4.80
N THR A 97 -5.12 5.03 4.07
CA THR A 97 -4.55 6.27 4.62
C THR A 97 -5.50 6.96 5.61
N ALA A 98 -6.80 6.95 5.35
CA ALA A 98 -7.80 7.40 6.32
C ALA A 98 -7.69 6.60 7.63
N THR A 99 -7.61 5.28 7.54
CA THR A 99 -7.49 4.40 8.71
C THR A 99 -6.19 4.63 9.48
N ALA A 100 -5.07 4.80 8.76
CA ALA A 100 -3.78 5.06 9.39
C ALA A 100 -3.78 6.37 10.17
N LEU A 101 -4.30 7.46 9.58
CA LEU A 101 -4.44 8.75 10.26
C LEU A 101 -5.34 8.65 11.49
N GLU A 102 -6.47 7.97 11.41
CA GLU A 102 -7.41 7.81 12.53
C GLU A 102 -6.84 7.00 13.70
N ILE A 103 -6.06 5.96 13.42
CA ILE A 103 -5.56 5.02 14.44
C ILE A 103 -4.21 5.44 15.01
N LEU A 104 -3.32 5.99 14.18
CA LEU A 104 -1.95 6.33 14.57
C LEU A 104 -1.78 7.83 14.89
N GLY A 105 -2.59 8.70 14.26
CA GLY A 105 -2.45 10.15 14.34
C GLY A 105 -1.45 10.71 13.31
N GLU A 106 -1.64 11.96 12.88
CA GLU A 106 -0.83 12.59 11.82
C GLU A 106 0.65 12.81 12.19
N ASP A 107 0.96 12.92 13.49
CA ASP A 107 2.31 13.14 14.02
C ASP A 107 3.10 11.85 14.25
N TYR A 108 2.50 10.68 14.05
CA TYR A 108 3.18 9.41 14.24
C TYR A 108 4.45 9.31 13.37
N ARG A 109 5.54 8.80 13.96
CA ARG A 109 6.82 8.56 13.28
C ARG A 109 7.32 7.16 13.58
N PHE A 110 7.91 6.53 12.57
CA PHE A 110 8.52 5.22 12.69
C PHE A 110 9.97 5.35 13.19
N PRO A 111 10.37 4.68 14.27
CA PRO A 111 11.77 4.64 14.70
C PRO A 111 12.51 3.50 13.98
N THR A 112 13.71 3.77 13.48
CA THR A 112 14.69 2.75 13.09
C THR A 112 15.92 2.93 13.96
N THR A 113 16.28 1.89 14.74
CA THR A 113 17.26 2.01 15.82
C THR A 113 18.49 1.16 15.53
N LEU A 114 19.67 1.74 15.67
CA LEU A 114 20.94 1.02 15.74
C LEU A 114 21.17 0.61 17.21
N GLU A 115 21.40 -0.69 17.40
CA GLU A 115 21.66 -1.31 18.70
C GLU A 115 22.89 -2.22 18.60
N TYR A 116 23.50 -2.55 19.74
CA TYR A 116 24.53 -3.58 19.80
C TYR A 116 24.32 -4.51 21.00
N ASP A 117 24.85 -5.73 20.92
CA ASP A 117 25.01 -6.64 22.05
C ASP A 117 26.49 -6.75 22.47
N GLY A 118 26.76 -7.44 23.58
CA GLY A 118 28.13 -7.64 24.08
C GLY A 118 28.75 -6.42 24.72
N SER A 119 30.10 -6.26 24.62
CA SER A 119 30.89 -5.19 25.23
C SER A 119 31.79 -4.48 24.25
N ILE A 120 32.10 -3.20 24.53
CA ILE A 120 33.07 -2.42 23.75
C ILE A 120 34.35 -2.35 24.57
N GLU A 121 35.48 -2.88 24.03
CA GLU A 121 36.78 -2.88 24.64
C GLU A 121 37.87 -2.41 23.66
N ASN A 122 38.57 -1.34 24.00
CA ASN A 122 39.62 -0.77 23.15
C ASN A 122 39.22 -0.55 21.68
N GLY A 123 38.00 -0.08 21.48
CA GLY A 123 37.48 0.17 20.11
C GLY A 123 36.91 -1.05 19.39
N LEU A 124 36.94 -2.23 20.01
CA LEU A 124 36.39 -3.47 19.50
C LEU A 124 35.03 -3.75 20.16
N LEU A 125 33.97 -3.83 19.36
CA LEU A 125 32.70 -4.40 19.78
C LEU A 125 32.82 -5.93 19.78
N LYS A 126 32.83 -6.56 20.97
CA LYS A 126 32.76 -8.02 21.15
C LYS A 126 31.30 -8.47 21.12
N GLY A 127 30.68 -8.38 19.97
CA GLY A 127 29.26 -8.65 19.75
C GLY A 127 28.85 -8.27 18.34
N ASN A 128 27.55 -8.16 18.12
CA ASN A 128 26.94 -7.80 16.85
C ASN A 128 26.38 -6.38 16.88
N LEU A 129 26.30 -5.78 15.69
CA LEU A 129 25.54 -4.55 15.45
C LEU A 129 24.18 -4.89 14.87
N TYR A 130 23.10 -4.32 15.41
CA TYR A 130 21.74 -4.57 14.99
C TYR A 130 21.10 -3.32 14.39
N ILE A 131 20.35 -3.49 13.29
CA ILE A 131 19.43 -2.51 12.75
C ILE A 131 18.03 -2.99 13.09
N LYS A 132 17.38 -2.37 14.07
CA LYS A 132 16.02 -2.72 14.49
C LYS A 132 15.00 -1.90 13.74
N GLY A 133 14.23 -2.59 12.88
CA GLY A 133 13.14 -1.98 12.13
C GLY A 133 11.84 -1.87 12.91
N SER A 134 11.03 -0.90 12.53
CA SER A 134 9.67 -0.70 13.04
C SER A 134 8.60 -0.77 11.94
N GLY A 135 8.96 -1.20 10.74
CA GLY A 135 8.09 -1.16 9.58
C GLY A 135 8.09 0.21 8.86
N ASP A 136 9.09 1.06 9.12
CA ASP A 136 9.26 2.35 8.42
C ASP A 136 9.40 2.13 6.92
N PRO A 137 8.44 2.62 6.08
CA PRO A 137 8.54 2.48 4.64
C PRO A 137 9.42 3.55 4.00
N SER A 138 9.83 4.57 4.75
CA SER A 138 10.38 5.83 4.22
C SER A 138 11.89 5.96 4.39
N LEU A 139 12.57 5.02 5.07
CA LEU A 139 14.01 5.11 5.33
C LEU A 139 14.79 5.20 4.01
N GLY A 140 15.52 6.27 3.82
CA GLY A 140 16.28 6.51 2.61
C GLY A 140 15.43 6.76 1.35
N SER A 141 14.14 7.04 1.48
CA SER A 141 13.28 7.38 0.35
C SER A 141 13.60 8.77 -0.21
N ALA A 142 13.78 8.85 -1.53
CA ALA A 142 14.04 10.11 -2.24
C ALA A 142 12.82 11.05 -2.28
N HIS A 143 11.66 10.62 -1.81
CA HIS A 143 10.46 11.44 -1.76
C HIS A 143 10.50 12.52 -0.67
N PHE A 144 11.34 12.35 0.38
CA PHE A 144 11.33 13.23 1.54
C PHE A 144 12.56 14.15 1.64
N ALA A 145 13.70 13.75 1.08
CA ALA A 145 14.92 14.56 1.13
C ALA A 145 15.82 14.34 -0.09
N PRO A 146 16.46 15.37 -0.63
CA PRO A 146 17.47 15.23 -1.67
C PRO A 146 18.65 14.34 -1.22
N ASP A 147 19.07 14.48 0.04
CA ASP A 147 20.10 13.64 0.67
C ASP A 147 19.47 12.46 1.43
N HIS A 148 18.83 11.59 0.67
CA HIS A 148 18.14 10.41 1.20
C HIS A 148 19.06 9.35 1.83
N LYS A 149 20.40 9.48 1.67
CA LYS A 149 21.40 8.59 2.27
C LYS A 149 22.00 9.15 3.58
N ARG A 150 21.58 10.31 4.02
CA ARG A 150 22.11 10.99 5.22
C ARG A 150 22.08 10.15 6.49
N PHE A 151 21.06 9.30 6.65
CA PHE A 151 20.95 8.41 7.80
C PHE A 151 22.16 7.49 7.99
N LEU A 152 22.82 7.07 6.89
CA LEU A 152 24.05 6.24 6.95
C LEU A 152 25.22 6.99 7.60
N GLN A 153 25.40 8.25 7.23
CA GLN A 153 26.45 9.11 7.80
C GLN A 153 26.19 9.38 9.29
N GLU A 154 24.92 9.58 9.65
CA GLU A 154 24.49 9.73 11.03
C GLU A 154 24.77 8.47 11.85
N TRP A 155 24.49 7.29 11.30
CA TRP A 155 24.77 6.00 11.95
C TRP A 155 26.28 5.76 12.12
N ILE A 156 27.06 5.96 11.07
CA ILE A 156 28.53 5.82 11.13
C ILE A 156 29.14 6.78 12.14
N SER A 157 28.69 8.03 12.17
CA SER A 157 29.14 9.03 13.15
C SER A 157 28.79 8.64 14.58
N ALA A 158 27.58 8.09 14.79
CA ALA A 158 27.16 7.61 16.10
C ALA A 158 28.00 6.42 16.58
N LEU A 159 28.34 5.46 15.70
CA LEU A 159 29.24 4.34 15.99
C LEU A 159 30.63 4.83 16.40
N LYS A 160 31.21 5.76 15.64
CA LYS A 160 32.52 6.37 15.97
C LYS A 160 32.47 7.09 17.32
N LYS A 161 31.38 7.79 17.62
CA LYS A 161 31.20 8.53 18.88
C LYS A 161 31.14 7.63 20.13
N VAL A 162 30.52 6.43 20.02
CA VAL A 162 30.52 5.45 21.13
C VAL A 162 31.81 4.62 21.18
N GLY A 163 32.78 4.90 20.30
CA GLY A 163 34.10 4.30 20.29
C GLY A 163 34.19 2.95 19.57
N ILE A 164 33.26 2.62 18.68
CA ILE A 164 33.33 1.40 17.86
C ILE A 164 34.13 1.66 16.60
N HIS A 165 35.30 1.00 16.50
CA HIS A 165 36.19 1.05 15.32
C HIS A 165 36.35 -0.32 14.65
N LYS A 166 35.88 -1.38 15.32
CA LYS A 166 35.87 -2.75 14.84
C LYS A 166 34.69 -3.50 15.44
N ILE A 167 34.04 -4.35 14.65
CA ILE A 167 32.95 -5.22 15.06
C ILE A 167 33.45 -6.66 14.92
N GLN A 168 33.40 -7.47 16.00
CA GLN A 168 33.82 -8.87 15.97
C GLN A 168 32.79 -9.75 15.26
N GLY A 169 31.51 -9.52 15.52
CA GLY A 169 30.40 -10.24 14.92
C GLY A 169 29.92 -9.62 13.60
N ALA A 170 28.65 -9.69 13.35
CA ALA A 170 27.97 -9.25 12.12
C ALA A 170 27.17 -7.97 12.29
N VAL A 171 26.79 -7.35 11.16
CA VAL A 171 25.64 -6.45 11.06
C VAL A 171 24.40 -7.29 10.82
N ILE A 172 23.39 -7.17 11.70
CA ILE A 172 22.17 -7.97 11.68
C ILE A 172 20.97 -7.04 11.56
N ALA A 173 20.16 -7.20 10.51
CA ALA A 173 18.89 -6.51 10.38
C ALA A 173 17.79 -7.27 11.14
N ASP A 174 17.10 -6.58 12.06
CA ASP A 174 16.00 -7.13 12.85
C ASP A 174 14.66 -6.61 12.34
N GLU A 175 14.08 -7.34 11.40
CA GLU A 175 12.79 -7.08 10.77
C GLU A 175 11.61 -7.78 11.46
N SER A 176 11.81 -8.30 12.67
CA SER A 176 10.87 -9.17 13.38
C SER A 176 9.53 -8.54 13.74
N ILE A 177 9.38 -7.23 13.57
CA ILE A 177 8.12 -6.49 13.83
C ILE A 177 6.97 -7.00 12.93
N PHE A 178 7.28 -7.45 11.71
CA PHE A 178 6.33 -8.07 10.79
C PHE A 178 6.74 -9.52 10.50
N ASP A 179 5.79 -10.29 9.95
CA ASP A 179 6.09 -11.59 9.39
C ASP A 179 6.78 -11.48 8.01
N THR A 180 7.12 -12.64 7.42
CA THR A 180 7.78 -12.72 6.11
C THR A 180 6.84 -12.50 4.91
N GLU A 181 5.53 -12.31 5.11
CA GLU A 181 4.57 -11.98 4.05
C GLU A 181 4.73 -10.50 3.65
N GLY A 182 5.80 -10.19 2.90
CA GLY A 182 6.06 -8.83 2.40
C GLY A 182 5.15 -8.42 1.26
N THR A 183 4.73 -9.38 0.44
CA THR A 183 3.80 -9.24 -0.69
C THR A 183 2.52 -9.99 -0.39
N SER A 184 1.36 -9.43 -0.75
CA SER A 184 0.09 -10.15 -0.56
C SER A 184 0.03 -11.39 -1.45
N LEU A 185 -0.40 -12.53 -0.88
CA LEU A 185 -0.62 -13.77 -1.62
C LEU A 185 -1.68 -13.67 -2.74
N LYS A 186 -2.35 -12.53 -2.85
CA LYS A 186 -3.35 -12.24 -3.89
C LYS A 186 -2.81 -11.35 -5.02
N TRP A 187 -1.51 -11.01 -4.99
CA TRP A 187 -0.88 -10.37 -6.13
C TRP A 187 -0.65 -11.36 -7.26
N VAL A 188 -0.67 -10.87 -8.49
CA VAL A 188 -0.36 -11.70 -9.66
C VAL A 188 1.16 -11.80 -9.84
N GLY A 189 1.63 -12.91 -10.41
CA GLY A 189 3.05 -13.19 -10.54
C GLY A 189 3.83 -12.14 -11.34
N GLU A 190 3.18 -11.45 -12.28
CA GLU A 190 3.79 -10.37 -13.08
C GLU A 190 4.08 -9.09 -12.30
N ASP A 191 3.41 -8.90 -11.15
CA ASP A 191 3.65 -7.74 -10.27
C ASP A 191 4.91 -7.92 -9.43
N MET A 192 5.26 -9.17 -9.06
CA MET A 192 6.38 -9.47 -8.21
C MET A 192 7.71 -9.34 -8.98
N GLY A 193 8.65 -8.60 -8.41
CA GLY A 193 9.91 -8.23 -9.06
C GLY A 193 9.89 -6.84 -9.68
N SER A 194 8.71 -6.30 -9.99
CA SER A 194 8.53 -4.94 -10.52
C SER A 194 8.57 -3.89 -9.40
N TYR A 195 8.91 -2.66 -9.77
CA TYR A 195 9.01 -1.55 -8.80
C TYR A 195 7.72 -1.25 -8.04
N TYR A 196 6.56 -1.47 -8.67
CA TYR A 196 5.26 -1.23 -8.03
C TYR A 196 4.79 -2.43 -7.19
N GLY A 197 5.45 -3.58 -7.33
CA GLY A 197 5.24 -4.79 -6.54
C GLY A 197 6.27 -5.00 -5.43
N ALA A 198 7.03 -3.95 -5.06
CA ALA A 198 7.96 -4.03 -3.95
C ALA A 198 7.23 -4.35 -2.63
N GLY A 199 7.65 -5.43 -1.98
CA GLY A 199 7.02 -5.91 -0.75
C GLY A 199 7.30 -5.02 0.46
N SER A 200 6.38 -5.01 1.44
CA SER A 200 6.52 -4.31 2.72
C SER A 200 6.99 -5.26 3.81
N TYR A 201 8.14 -4.97 4.41
CA TYR A 201 8.79 -5.77 5.46
C TYR A 201 8.99 -4.96 6.73
N GLY A 202 9.45 -5.59 7.80
CA GLY A 202 9.78 -4.89 9.06
C GLY A 202 10.92 -3.89 8.92
N ILE A 203 11.76 -4.06 7.88
CA ILE A 203 12.74 -3.07 7.41
C ILE A 203 12.48 -2.84 5.92
N CYS A 204 12.32 -1.57 5.54
CA CYS A 204 12.33 -1.10 4.17
C CYS A 204 13.40 -0.02 4.02
N VAL A 205 14.02 0.08 2.85
CA VAL A 205 15.03 1.09 2.56
C VAL A 205 15.05 1.44 1.07
N PHE A 206 15.24 2.72 0.72
CA PHE A 206 15.27 3.20 -0.67
C PHE A 206 14.03 2.79 -1.46
N ASP A 207 12.83 2.87 -0.84
CA ASP A 207 11.55 2.40 -1.38
C ASP A 207 11.54 0.90 -1.75
N ASN A 208 12.48 0.11 -1.22
CA ASN A 208 12.80 -1.26 -1.61
C ASN A 208 13.03 -1.41 -3.12
N LEU A 209 13.66 -0.41 -3.75
CA LEU A 209 13.85 -0.35 -5.19
C LEU A 209 15.33 -0.28 -5.58
N TYR A 210 15.63 -0.87 -6.73
CA TYR A 210 16.86 -0.61 -7.47
C TYR A 210 16.56 -0.16 -8.90
N LYS A 211 17.54 0.52 -9.50
CA LYS A 211 17.58 0.80 -10.94
C LYS A 211 18.62 -0.09 -11.59
N LEU A 212 18.20 -0.92 -12.55
CA LEU A 212 19.12 -1.69 -13.39
C LEU A 212 19.45 -0.85 -14.63
N GLY A 213 20.72 -0.48 -14.78
CA GLY A 213 21.21 0.22 -15.97
C GLY A 213 21.28 -0.69 -17.17
N LEU A 214 20.74 -0.24 -18.29
CA LEU A 214 20.85 -0.92 -19.58
C LEU A 214 21.56 -0.02 -20.58
N GLN A 215 22.48 -0.60 -21.37
CA GLN A 215 22.97 -0.02 -22.61
C GLN A 215 22.28 -0.74 -23.77
N THR A 216 21.51 0.00 -24.59
CA THR A 216 20.75 -0.58 -25.69
C THR A 216 21.38 -0.25 -27.03
N GLY A 217 21.46 -1.25 -27.91
CA GLY A 217 21.96 -1.13 -29.28
C GLY A 217 20.86 -0.92 -30.30
N ALA A 218 21.13 -1.31 -31.56
CA ALA A 218 20.19 -1.25 -32.65
C ALA A 218 18.92 -2.08 -32.38
N PRO A 219 17.77 -1.76 -33.03
CA PRO A 219 16.55 -2.56 -32.92
C PRO A 219 16.80 -4.05 -33.19
N GLY A 220 16.17 -4.93 -32.41
CA GLY A 220 16.33 -6.38 -32.49
C GLY A 220 17.52 -6.94 -31.68
N THR A 221 18.35 -6.11 -31.07
CA THR A 221 19.48 -6.57 -30.25
C THR A 221 19.07 -6.77 -28.79
N ARG A 222 19.86 -7.55 -28.03
CA ARG A 222 19.72 -7.70 -26.59
C ARG A 222 20.50 -6.59 -25.88
N PRO A 223 19.93 -5.85 -24.92
CA PRO A 223 20.65 -4.81 -24.16
C PRO A 223 21.74 -5.41 -23.27
N LYS A 224 22.83 -4.65 -23.06
CA LYS A 224 23.86 -4.98 -22.07
C LYS A 224 23.47 -4.47 -20.71
N LEU A 225 23.68 -5.28 -19.66
CA LEU A 225 23.47 -4.89 -18.26
C LEU A 225 24.68 -4.13 -17.73
N LYS A 226 24.46 -3.01 -17.01
CA LYS A 226 25.52 -2.12 -16.49
C LYS A 226 25.61 -2.11 -14.96
N GLY A 227 24.85 -2.96 -14.29
CA GLY A 227 24.76 -2.98 -12.82
C GLY A 227 23.53 -2.28 -12.26
N THR A 228 23.42 -2.27 -10.94
CA THR A 228 22.27 -1.73 -10.22
C THR A 228 22.64 -0.52 -9.35
N GLU A 229 21.69 0.36 -9.10
CA GLU A 229 21.77 1.47 -8.17
C GLU A 229 20.53 1.46 -7.22
N PRO A 230 20.70 1.26 -5.90
CA PRO A 230 21.96 0.90 -5.23
C PRO A 230 22.51 -0.43 -5.72
N GLU A 231 23.84 -0.64 -5.53
CA GLU A 231 24.49 -1.89 -5.90
C GLU A 231 23.96 -3.04 -5.05
N LEU A 232 23.46 -4.08 -5.73
CA LEU A 232 22.93 -5.30 -5.12
C LEU A 232 23.93 -6.44 -5.22
N SER A 233 24.26 -7.06 -4.10
CA SER A 233 25.10 -8.26 -4.04
C SER A 233 24.28 -9.52 -4.31
N GLY A 234 24.82 -10.48 -5.05
CA GLY A 234 24.29 -11.82 -5.20
C GLY A 234 23.01 -11.95 -6.05
N ILE A 235 22.63 -10.92 -6.82
CA ILE A 235 21.47 -10.99 -7.72
C ILE A 235 21.90 -11.45 -9.12
N HIS A 236 21.15 -12.41 -9.67
CA HIS A 236 21.37 -12.98 -10.99
C HIS A 236 20.29 -12.54 -11.96
N PHE A 237 20.67 -11.83 -13.03
CA PHE A 237 19.75 -11.33 -14.05
C PHE A 237 19.72 -12.23 -15.27
N HIS A 238 18.58 -12.84 -15.56
CA HIS A 238 18.29 -13.59 -16.78
C HIS A 238 17.68 -12.65 -17.80
N ASN A 239 18.48 -12.18 -18.76
CA ASN A 239 18.08 -11.12 -19.68
C ASN A 239 17.49 -11.65 -20.97
N TYR A 240 16.17 -11.51 -21.13
CA TYR A 240 15.39 -11.84 -22.33
C TYR A 240 14.80 -10.60 -23.01
N LEU A 241 15.31 -9.40 -22.66
CA LEU A 241 14.87 -8.14 -23.27
C LEU A 241 15.26 -8.06 -24.75
N THR A 242 14.47 -7.32 -25.52
CA THR A 242 14.74 -6.98 -26.91
C THR A 242 14.62 -5.47 -27.10
N THR A 243 15.53 -4.88 -27.86
CA THR A 243 15.48 -3.46 -28.22
C THR A 243 14.56 -3.22 -29.41
N GLN A 244 13.78 -2.15 -29.38
CA GLN A 244 12.96 -1.71 -30.52
C GLN A 244 12.93 -0.18 -30.62
N GLN A 245 12.48 0.32 -31.81
CA GLN A 245 12.31 1.76 -32.05
C GLN A 245 11.03 2.26 -31.40
N VAL A 246 11.02 2.36 -30.07
CA VAL A 246 9.91 2.81 -29.23
C VAL A 246 10.36 3.96 -28.34
N SER A 247 9.43 4.78 -27.87
CA SER A 247 9.71 5.91 -26.98
C SER A 247 9.76 5.52 -25.49
N SER A 248 9.04 4.47 -25.13
CA SER A 248 8.96 3.93 -23.77
C SER A 248 9.03 2.41 -23.80
N ASP A 249 9.42 1.81 -22.68
CA ASP A 249 9.47 0.36 -22.55
C ASP A 249 8.08 -0.26 -22.28
N SER A 250 7.99 -1.55 -22.58
CA SER A 250 6.97 -2.48 -22.13
C SER A 250 7.66 -3.71 -21.55
N SER A 251 8.48 -3.47 -20.53
CA SER A 251 9.32 -4.49 -19.92
C SER A 251 8.80 -4.91 -18.54
N PHE A 252 9.14 -6.13 -18.15
CA PHE A 252 8.81 -6.72 -16.86
C PHE A 252 10.07 -7.25 -16.20
N ILE A 253 10.19 -7.03 -14.90
CA ILE A 253 11.15 -7.73 -14.06
C ILE A 253 10.33 -8.69 -13.18
N VAL A 254 10.57 -9.98 -13.33
CA VAL A 254 9.85 -11.01 -12.57
C VAL A 254 10.81 -11.68 -11.60
N GLY A 255 10.38 -11.83 -10.35
CA GLY A 255 11.13 -12.52 -9.31
C GLY A 255 10.31 -12.69 -8.04
N ALA A 256 10.61 -13.71 -7.26
CA ALA A 256 9.93 -13.94 -5.99
C ALA A 256 10.62 -13.19 -4.83
N PRO A 257 9.91 -12.90 -3.72
CA PRO A 257 10.52 -12.45 -2.47
C PRO A 257 11.64 -13.39 -2.03
N PHE A 258 12.73 -12.83 -1.52
CA PHE A 258 13.94 -13.53 -1.04
C PHE A 258 14.70 -14.34 -2.10
N ALA A 259 14.22 -14.39 -3.35
CA ALA A 259 14.94 -15.07 -4.43
C ALA A 259 15.99 -14.15 -5.06
N THR A 260 17.12 -14.74 -5.45
CA THR A 260 18.23 -14.02 -6.10
C THR A 260 18.07 -13.89 -7.60
N ASP A 261 17.27 -14.73 -8.24
CA ASP A 261 17.05 -14.71 -9.68
C ASP A 261 16.00 -13.68 -10.07
N ARG A 262 16.34 -12.88 -11.09
CA ARG A 262 15.45 -11.87 -11.70
C ARG A 262 15.39 -12.09 -13.21
N TYR A 263 14.21 -12.25 -13.73
CA TYR A 263 13.95 -12.51 -15.15
C TYR A 263 13.43 -11.25 -15.82
N LEU A 264 14.15 -10.81 -16.86
CA LEU A 264 13.87 -9.57 -17.58
C LEU A 264 13.21 -9.90 -18.92
N TYR A 265 11.96 -9.49 -19.12
CA TYR A 265 11.21 -9.73 -20.35
C TYR A 265 10.71 -8.43 -20.97
N GLY A 266 10.39 -8.48 -22.27
CA GLY A 266 9.72 -7.40 -22.98
C GLY A 266 10.67 -6.54 -23.83
N ILE A 267 10.20 -5.31 -24.10
CA ILE A 267 10.79 -4.41 -25.07
C ILE A 267 11.30 -3.16 -24.39
N VAL A 268 12.51 -2.73 -24.76
CA VAL A 268 13.13 -1.47 -24.32
C VAL A 268 13.52 -0.60 -25.52
N PRO A 269 13.58 0.75 -25.36
CA PRO A 269 14.00 1.66 -26.40
C PRO A 269 15.41 1.35 -26.92
N ALA A 270 15.58 1.36 -28.26
CA ALA A 270 16.86 1.17 -28.92
C ALA A 270 17.76 2.41 -28.82
N ASN A 271 19.11 2.22 -29.02
CA ASN A 271 20.12 3.26 -29.17
C ASN A 271 20.18 4.22 -27.96
N ARG A 272 20.21 3.66 -26.73
CA ARG A 272 20.41 4.40 -25.49
C ARG A 272 21.71 3.99 -24.80
N GLU A 273 22.57 4.95 -24.48
CA GLU A 273 23.77 4.69 -23.67
C GLU A 273 23.40 4.27 -22.24
N TRP A 274 22.31 4.85 -21.72
CA TRP A 274 21.76 4.51 -20.42
C TRP A 274 20.24 4.50 -20.47
N TYR A 275 19.64 3.38 -20.06
CA TYR A 275 18.20 3.23 -19.87
C TYR A 275 17.92 2.50 -18.55
N PRO A 276 17.31 3.14 -17.56
CA PRO A 276 17.07 2.51 -16.25
C PRO A 276 15.77 1.70 -16.25
N LEU A 277 15.86 0.43 -15.85
CA LEU A 277 14.71 -0.35 -15.41
C LEU A 277 14.65 -0.35 -13.88
N LYS A 278 13.44 -0.28 -13.32
CA LYS A 278 13.23 -0.32 -11.88
C LYS A 278 12.70 -1.68 -11.46
N GLY A 279 13.38 -2.31 -10.51
CA GLY A 279 12.96 -3.56 -9.87
C GLY A 279 12.89 -3.44 -8.36
N ASP A 280 12.28 -4.43 -7.71
CA ASP A 280 12.23 -4.54 -6.26
C ASP A 280 13.51 -5.13 -5.67
N ILE A 281 13.92 -4.66 -4.50
CA ILE A 281 14.94 -5.33 -3.68
C ILE A 281 14.31 -6.56 -3.04
N PRO A 282 14.78 -7.79 -3.34
CA PRO A 282 14.11 -9.03 -2.92
C PRO A 282 14.11 -9.29 -1.41
N ASP A 283 15.14 -8.82 -0.73
CA ASP A 283 15.33 -8.96 0.72
C ASP A 283 15.89 -7.64 1.28
N PRO A 284 15.02 -6.68 1.58
CA PRO A 284 15.46 -5.35 2.04
C PRO A 284 16.22 -5.38 3.37
N ALA A 285 15.90 -6.33 4.25
CA ALA A 285 16.57 -6.46 5.53
C ALA A 285 18.02 -6.93 5.35
N LEU A 286 18.22 -8.03 4.62
CA LEU A 286 19.57 -8.52 4.31
C LEU A 286 20.36 -7.50 3.49
N PHE A 287 19.70 -6.85 2.52
CA PHE A 287 20.32 -5.80 1.71
C PHE A 287 20.83 -4.64 2.58
N LEU A 288 20.02 -4.14 3.53
CA LEU A 288 20.43 -3.03 4.40
C LEU A 288 21.60 -3.43 5.31
N ALA A 289 21.61 -4.67 5.84
CA ALA A 289 22.72 -5.18 6.62
C ALA A 289 24.02 -5.26 5.79
N ASP A 290 23.95 -5.80 4.58
CA ASP A 290 25.08 -5.86 3.63
C ASP A 290 25.55 -4.46 3.20
N TYR A 291 24.59 -3.59 2.87
CA TYR A 291 24.90 -2.22 2.46
C TYR A 291 25.57 -1.43 3.58
N LEU A 292 25.09 -1.52 4.82
CA LEU A 292 25.73 -0.88 5.97
C LEU A 292 27.12 -1.48 6.24
N THR A 293 27.28 -2.80 6.15
CA THR A 293 28.58 -3.47 6.30
C THR A 293 29.61 -2.88 5.33
N ARG A 294 29.28 -2.80 4.05
CA ARG A 294 30.17 -2.21 3.03
C ARG A 294 30.47 -0.73 3.29
N GLN A 295 29.50 0.05 3.77
CA GLN A 295 29.73 1.46 4.13
C GLN A 295 30.65 1.60 5.36
N LEU A 296 30.50 0.72 6.35
CA LEU A 296 31.38 0.69 7.53
C LEU A 296 32.83 0.37 7.14
N GLU A 297 33.03 -0.63 6.29
CA GLU A 297 34.36 -1.02 5.77
C GLU A 297 35.00 0.10 4.97
N HIS A 298 34.24 0.79 4.12
CA HIS A 298 34.71 1.97 3.39
C HIS A 298 35.16 3.10 4.33
N GLU A 299 34.51 3.24 5.48
CA GLU A 299 34.81 4.21 6.52
C GLU A 299 35.87 3.73 7.55
N GLY A 300 36.51 2.59 7.28
CA GLY A 300 37.57 2.02 8.09
C GLY A 300 37.10 1.26 9.33
N ILE A 301 35.82 0.95 9.47
CA ILE A 301 35.28 0.12 10.54
C ILE A 301 35.14 -1.31 10.01
N THR A 302 36.00 -2.22 10.46
CA THR A 302 35.99 -3.62 9.99
C THR A 302 34.90 -4.43 10.67
N VAL A 303 34.23 -5.33 9.91
CA VAL A 303 33.21 -6.26 10.40
C VAL A 303 33.70 -7.69 10.25
N GLY A 304 33.63 -8.50 11.32
CA GLY A 304 34.28 -9.81 11.39
C GLY A 304 33.48 -10.93 10.73
N GLU A 305 32.16 -10.83 10.69
CA GLU A 305 31.25 -11.84 10.16
C GLU A 305 30.38 -11.28 9.05
N SER A 306 29.88 -12.18 8.18
CA SER A 306 28.99 -11.82 7.07
C SER A 306 27.66 -11.25 7.60
N PRO A 307 27.08 -10.24 6.93
CA PRO A 307 25.80 -9.65 7.31
C PRO A 307 24.67 -10.68 7.30
N SER A 308 23.67 -10.48 8.16
CA SER A 308 22.53 -11.36 8.29
C SER A 308 21.25 -10.59 8.63
N CYS A 309 20.12 -11.30 8.71
CA CYS A 309 18.86 -10.74 9.18
C CYS A 309 18.11 -11.71 10.09
N PHE A 310 17.07 -11.20 10.78
CA PHE A 310 16.26 -12.00 11.71
C PHE A 310 15.71 -13.26 11.04
N ARG A 311 15.14 -13.15 9.83
CA ARG A 311 14.59 -14.28 9.08
C ARG A 311 15.64 -15.40 8.91
N ILE A 312 16.82 -15.07 8.40
CA ILE A 312 17.89 -16.05 8.14
C ILE A 312 18.35 -16.72 9.45
N LEU A 313 18.57 -15.94 10.49
CA LEU A 313 19.02 -16.47 11.78
C LEU A 313 17.95 -17.34 12.45
N ARG A 314 16.68 -16.97 12.31
CA ARG A 314 15.55 -17.74 12.83
C ARG A 314 15.38 -19.06 12.09
N GLU A 315 15.43 -19.08 10.77
CA GLU A 315 15.35 -20.28 9.92
C GLU A 315 16.51 -21.25 10.21
N ALA A 316 17.71 -20.71 10.50
CA ALA A 316 18.87 -21.49 10.91
C ALA A 316 18.88 -21.92 12.39
N GLY A 317 17.86 -21.55 13.18
CA GLY A 317 17.82 -21.81 14.62
C GLY A 317 18.90 -21.07 15.43
N ARG A 318 19.50 -20.02 14.87
CA ARG A 318 20.59 -19.24 15.48
C ARG A 318 20.13 -17.91 16.09
N TRP A 319 18.86 -17.51 15.90
CA TRP A 319 18.35 -16.29 16.52
C TRP A 319 18.26 -16.47 18.04
N GLN A 320 18.93 -15.57 18.76
CA GLN A 320 18.86 -15.51 20.22
C GLN A 320 18.44 -14.11 20.64
N PRO A 321 17.28 -13.98 21.31
CA PRO A 321 16.91 -12.71 21.90
C PRO A 321 17.87 -12.41 23.07
N GLY A 322 18.49 -11.24 23.04
CA GLY A 322 19.43 -10.80 24.07
C GLY A 322 19.20 -9.35 24.45
N LYS A 323 19.86 -8.91 25.53
CA LYS A 323 19.89 -7.49 25.90
C LYS A 323 20.75 -6.74 24.88
N ARG A 324 20.19 -5.68 24.32
CA ARG A 324 20.87 -4.78 23.39
C ARG A 324 20.96 -3.38 24.00
N THR A 325 21.97 -2.64 23.58
CA THR A 325 22.18 -1.23 23.95
C THR A 325 21.96 -0.38 22.70
N GLU A 326 21.10 0.62 22.84
CA GLU A 326 20.83 1.60 21.78
C GLU A 326 22.04 2.51 21.53
N ILE A 327 22.33 2.79 20.26
CA ILE A 327 23.36 3.74 19.82
C ILE A 327 22.68 5.02 19.32
N VAL A 328 21.74 4.88 18.40
CA VAL A 328 21.02 6.00 17.78
C VAL A 328 19.69 5.54 17.20
N THR A 329 18.68 6.39 17.28
CA THR A 329 17.38 6.18 16.66
C THR A 329 17.14 7.25 15.60
N THR A 330 16.85 6.81 14.37
CA THR A 330 16.44 7.65 13.25
C THR A 330 14.91 7.56 13.14
N TYR A 331 14.25 8.71 13.04
CA TYR A 331 12.80 8.79 12.88
C TYR A 331 12.41 9.10 11.45
N SER A 332 11.33 8.49 10.98
CA SER A 332 10.71 8.80 9.70
C SER A 332 10.20 10.25 9.64
N PRO A 333 9.83 10.77 8.47
CA PRO A 333 8.85 11.86 8.36
C PRO A 333 7.58 11.56 9.16
N THR A 334 6.74 12.56 9.39
CA THR A 334 5.42 12.38 10.03
C THR A 334 4.52 11.49 9.18
N LEU A 335 3.55 10.85 9.81
CA LEU A 335 2.54 10.08 9.07
C LEU A 335 1.77 10.95 8.07
N ARG A 336 1.53 12.23 8.38
CA ARG A 336 0.95 13.21 7.46
C ARG A 336 1.75 13.28 6.15
N GLU A 337 3.08 13.46 6.22
CA GLU A 337 3.97 13.51 5.05
C GLU A 337 4.00 12.19 4.29
N ILE A 338 4.02 11.05 5.01
CA ILE A 338 3.98 9.71 4.40
C ILE A 338 2.66 9.46 3.68
N VAL A 339 1.54 9.87 4.26
CA VAL A 339 0.20 9.76 3.66
C VAL A 339 0.07 10.66 2.44
N GLU A 340 0.63 11.88 2.47
CA GLU A 340 0.67 12.77 1.32
C GLU A 340 1.39 12.11 0.14
N VAL A 341 2.61 11.62 0.32
CA VAL A 341 3.34 10.88 -0.73
C VAL A 341 2.55 9.66 -1.20
N THR A 342 1.98 8.89 -0.26
CA THR A 342 1.18 7.68 -0.57
C THR A 342 0.05 7.98 -1.54
N ASN A 343 -0.67 9.07 -1.34
CA ASN A 343 -1.81 9.45 -2.18
C ASN A 343 -1.40 10.18 -3.46
N HIS A 344 -0.41 11.10 -3.40
CA HIS A 344 0.05 11.90 -4.54
C HIS A 344 0.68 11.06 -5.64
N VAL A 345 1.66 10.21 -5.30
CA VAL A 345 2.35 9.36 -6.27
C VAL A 345 1.78 7.94 -6.34
N SER A 346 0.77 7.65 -5.53
CA SER A 346 0.14 6.33 -5.46
C SER A 346 1.11 5.21 -5.01
N HIS A 347 1.90 5.46 -3.97
CA HIS A 347 2.98 4.58 -3.51
C HIS A 347 2.44 3.29 -2.87
N ASN A 348 2.69 2.12 -3.48
CA ASN A 348 2.15 0.84 -3.02
C ASN A 348 2.80 0.39 -1.72
N LEU A 349 4.14 0.36 -1.67
CA LEU A 349 4.90 -0.03 -0.48
C LEU A 349 4.45 0.75 0.77
N PHE A 350 4.27 2.07 0.66
CA PHE A 350 3.86 2.89 1.79
C PHE A 350 2.47 2.49 2.30
N ALA A 351 1.51 2.31 1.40
CA ALA A 351 0.17 1.88 1.78
C ALA A 351 0.17 0.49 2.45
N ASP A 352 0.98 -0.44 1.96
CA ASP A 352 1.08 -1.79 2.54
C ASP A 352 1.82 -1.79 3.88
N ALA A 353 2.82 -0.94 4.06
CA ALA A 353 3.44 -0.71 5.37
C ALA A 353 2.45 -0.12 6.38
N LEU A 354 1.62 0.84 5.96
CA LEU A 354 0.61 1.45 6.83
C LEU A 354 -0.42 0.42 7.30
N ILE A 355 -0.95 -0.44 6.42
CA ILE A 355 -1.93 -1.45 6.84
C ILE A 355 -1.30 -2.46 7.81
N LYS A 356 -0.04 -2.88 7.59
CA LYS A 356 0.67 -3.78 8.51
C LYS A 356 0.96 -3.11 9.87
N THR A 357 1.29 -1.82 9.86
CA THR A 357 1.52 -1.03 11.11
C THR A 357 0.23 -0.86 11.90
N ILE A 358 -0.90 -0.61 11.25
CA ILE A 358 -2.23 -0.64 11.88
C ILE A 358 -2.44 -1.99 12.57
N GLY A 359 -2.01 -3.07 11.93
CA GLY A 359 -2.11 -4.44 12.45
C GLY A 359 -1.37 -4.69 13.76
N LEU A 360 -0.43 -3.83 14.17
CA LEU A 360 0.23 -3.91 15.47
C LEU A 360 -0.74 -3.59 16.64
N ARG A 361 -1.90 -3.01 16.36
CA ARG A 361 -2.98 -2.80 17.34
C ARG A 361 -3.86 -4.04 17.53
N TYR A 362 -3.70 -5.07 16.69
CA TYR A 362 -4.43 -6.33 16.82
C TYR A 362 -3.84 -7.19 17.94
N THR A 363 -4.70 -7.73 18.80
CA THR A 363 -4.30 -8.71 19.81
C THR A 363 -4.70 -10.12 19.36
N PRO A 364 -3.76 -10.97 18.91
CA PRO A 364 -4.08 -12.32 18.46
C PRO A 364 -4.67 -13.15 19.61
N ARG A 365 -5.62 -14.03 19.29
CA ARG A 365 -6.12 -15.03 20.23
C ARG A 365 -5.03 -16.07 20.49
N LYS A 366 -5.13 -16.77 21.62
CA LYS A 366 -4.17 -17.83 21.95
C LYS A 366 -4.14 -18.89 20.85
N GLY A 367 -2.97 -19.11 20.25
CA GLY A 367 -2.77 -20.08 19.15
C GLY A 367 -3.21 -19.62 17.77
N GLU A 368 -3.67 -18.37 17.62
CA GLU A 368 -4.03 -17.82 16.31
C GLU A 368 -2.76 -17.48 15.50
N VAL A 369 -2.72 -18.00 14.27
CA VAL A 369 -1.71 -17.64 13.27
C VAL A 369 -2.37 -16.74 12.22
N ILE A 370 -2.04 -15.47 12.24
CA ILE A 370 -2.62 -14.45 11.37
C ILE A 370 -1.52 -13.51 10.86
N SER A 371 -1.47 -13.28 9.54
CA SER A 371 -0.45 -12.43 8.93
C SER A 371 -0.62 -10.95 9.29
N SER A 372 0.47 -10.18 9.15
CA SER A 372 0.49 -8.74 9.41
C SER A 372 -0.53 -8.00 8.54
N PHE A 373 -0.72 -8.39 7.27
CA PHE A 373 -1.79 -7.86 6.41
C PHE A 373 -3.18 -8.13 7.00
N ASN A 374 -3.47 -9.37 7.36
CA ASN A 374 -4.78 -9.76 7.88
C ASN A 374 -5.08 -9.11 9.24
N ARG A 375 -4.06 -8.92 10.10
CA ARG A 375 -4.20 -8.15 11.35
C ARG A 375 -4.62 -6.71 11.07
N GLY A 376 -3.93 -6.05 10.13
CA GLY A 376 -4.25 -4.67 9.75
C GLY A 376 -5.64 -4.53 9.16
N ILE A 377 -6.03 -5.45 8.27
CA ILE A 377 -7.36 -5.47 7.67
C ILE A 377 -8.45 -5.71 8.75
N GLN A 378 -8.20 -6.58 9.74
CA GLN A 378 -9.15 -6.80 10.82
C GLN A 378 -9.32 -5.54 11.68
N VAL A 379 -8.23 -4.91 12.09
CA VAL A 379 -8.28 -3.64 12.87
C VAL A 379 -9.02 -2.55 12.09
N LEU A 380 -8.74 -2.40 10.79
CA LEU A 380 -9.45 -1.47 9.90
C LEU A 380 -10.96 -1.76 9.88
N ARG A 381 -11.34 -3.02 9.70
CA ARG A 381 -12.74 -3.42 9.67
C ARG A 381 -13.45 -3.10 10.98
N ASP A 382 -12.86 -3.49 12.11
CA ASP A 382 -13.43 -3.26 13.44
C ASP A 382 -13.57 -1.76 13.73
N TYR A 383 -12.57 -0.96 13.33
CA TYR A 383 -12.59 0.50 13.49
C TYR A 383 -13.76 1.14 12.74
N TRP A 384 -13.86 0.90 11.42
CA TRP A 384 -14.91 1.54 10.60
C TRP A 384 -16.31 0.99 10.92
N GLN A 385 -16.43 -0.29 11.27
CA GLN A 385 -17.69 -0.86 11.75
C GLN A 385 -18.12 -0.20 13.07
N GLY A 386 -17.18 0.05 13.98
CA GLY A 386 -17.40 0.80 15.21
C GLY A 386 -17.84 2.26 14.98
N LYS A 387 -17.47 2.84 13.84
CA LYS A 387 -17.94 4.17 13.40
C LYS A 387 -19.27 4.14 12.65
N GLY A 388 -19.90 2.97 12.50
CA GLY A 388 -21.19 2.80 11.86
C GLY A 388 -21.15 2.70 10.32
N LEU A 389 -19.97 2.53 9.70
CA LEU A 389 -19.87 2.30 8.27
C LEU A 389 -20.20 0.84 7.92
N ASP A 390 -20.84 0.64 6.77
CA ASP A 390 -21.20 -0.69 6.28
C ASP A 390 -20.06 -1.31 5.45
N LEU A 391 -19.41 -2.32 6.03
CA LEU A 391 -18.32 -3.06 5.38
C LEU A 391 -18.77 -4.37 4.71
N SER A 392 -20.05 -4.59 4.50
CA SER A 392 -20.58 -5.80 3.84
C SER A 392 -20.08 -5.97 2.40
N CYS A 393 -19.74 -4.86 1.73
CA CYS A 393 -19.23 -4.82 0.37
C CYS A 393 -17.72 -4.48 0.31
N VAL A 394 -16.96 -4.76 1.38
CA VAL A 394 -15.51 -4.47 1.48
C VAL A 394 -14.73 -5.76 1.62
N TRP A 395 -13.86 -6.04 0.63
CA TRP A 395 -12.91 -7.15 0.65
C TRP A 395 -11.52 -6.62 0.35
N MET A 396 -10.62 -6.78 1.31
CA MET A 396 -9.24 -6.30 1.23
C MET A 396 -8.26 -7.45 1.44
N TYR A 397 -7.16 -7.40 0.72
CA TYR A 397 -6.04 -8.34 0.81
C TYR A 397 -4.69 -7.63 0.89
N ASP A 398 -4.69 -6.31 0.70
CA ASP A 398 -3.55 -5.42 0.83
C ASP A 398 -4.03 -3.98 1.15
N GLY A 399 -3.10 -3.09 1.46
CA GLY A 399 -3.38 -1.67 1.68
C GLY A 399 -3.29 -0.82 0.42
N SER A 400 -2.61 -1.31 -0.60
CA SER A 400 -2.27 -0.58 -1.83
C SER A 400 -3.36 -0.63 -2.89
N GLY A 401 -4.17 -1.70 -2.90
CA GLY A 401 -5.14 -1.99 -3.95
C GLY A 401 -4.54 -2.72 -5.16
N LEU A 402 -3.33 -3.28 -5.03
CA LEU A 402 -2.66 -4.02 -6.11
C LEU A 402 -3.30 -5.39 -6.34
N ALA A 403 -3.76 -6.08 -5.29
CA ALA A 403 -4.48 -7.34 -5.43
C ALA A 403 -5.77 -7.15 -6.23
N VAL A 404 -5.89 -7.80 -7.38
CA VAL A 404 -7.07 -7.73 -8.27
C VAL A 404 -8.36 -8.26 -7.62
N THR A 405 -8.20 -9.04 -6.56
CA THR A 405 -9.29 -9.61 -5.75
C THR A 405 -9.86 -8.61 -4.72
N ASN A 406 -9.21 -7.49 -4.47
CA ASN A 406 -9.77 -6.42 -3.65
C ASN A 406 -11.10 -5.94 -4.23
N LYS A 407 -12.09 -5.70 -3.37
CA LYS A 407 -13.41 -5.18 -3.76
C LYS A 407 -13.87 -4.10 -2.80
N LEU A 408 -14.35 -3.00 -3.37
CA LEU A 408 -15.04 -1.94 -2.66
C LEU A 408 -16.35 -1.59 -3.37
N SER A 409 -17.31 -1.10 -2.61
CA SER A 409 -18.47 -0.39 -3.16
C SER A 409 -18.24 1.12 -3.13
N THR A 410 -18.79 1.84 -4.10
CA THR A 410 -18.71 3.31 -4.09
C THR A 410 -19.49 3.90 -2.92
N ALA A 411 -20.55 3.25 -2.45
CA ALA A 411 -21.28 3.67 -1.26
C ALA A 411 -20.38 3.72 -0.02
N PHE A 412 -19.63 2.64 0.26
CA PHE A 412 -18.69 2.59 1.39
C PHE A 412 -17.64 3.71 1.30
N VAL A 413 -17.03 3.89 0.11
CA VAL A 413 -15.99 4.91 -0.08
C VAL A 413 -16.54 6.31 0.14
N ALA A 414 -17.76 6.60 -0.36
CA ALA A 414 -18.38 7.91 -0.14
C ALA A 414 -18.73 8.16 1.34
N ASP A 415 -19.22 7.14 2.05
CA ASP A 415 -19.52 7.25 3.47
C ASP A 415 -18.23 7.47 4.29
N LEU A 416 -17.13 6.81 3.95
CA LEU A 416 -15.82 7.05 4.53
C LEU A 416 -15.35 8.49 4.27
N LEU A 417 -15.46 8.99 3.04
CA LEU A 417 -15.10 10.36 2.70
C LEU A 417 -15.93 11.40 3.48
N ILE A 418 -17.25 11.17 3.60
CA ILE A 418 -18.11 12.02 4.44
C ILE A 418 -17.63 12.02 5.89
N TYR A 419 -17.41 10.82 6.47
CA TYR A 419 -16.90 10.71 7.84
C TYR A 419 -15.58 11.48 8.02
N MET A 420 -14.61 11.26 7.12
CA MET A 420 -13.31 11.95 7.19
C MET A 420 -13.44 13.47 7.14
N LYS A 421 -14.42 14.00 6.42
CA LYS A 421 -14.60 15.46 6.30
C LYS A 421 -15.40 16.06 7.46
N THR A 422 -16.40 15.34 7.99
CA THR A 422 -17.38 15.90 8.94
C THR A 422 -17.16 15.46 10.38
N CYS A 423 -16.49 14.35 10.63
CA CYS A 423 -16.35 13.73 11.95
C CYS A 423 -14.90 13.54 12.40
N SER A 424 -13.95 13.44 11.46
CA SER A 424 -12.56 13.14 11.77
C SER A 424 -11.80 14.37 12.28
N GLN A 425 -10.97 14.16 13.32
CA GLN A 425 -9.98 15.16 13.74
C GLN A 425 -8.81 15.26 12.74
N GLN A 426 -8.64 14.24 11.89
CA GLN A 426 -7.58 14.14 10.88
C GLN A 426 -8.04 14.66 9.51
N HIS A 427 -9.16 15.39 9.44
CA HIS A 427 -9.78 15.83 8.19
C HIS A 427 -8.83 16.65 7.31
N THR A 428 -8.01 17.52 7.89
CA THR A 428 -7.08 18.39 7.16
C THR A 428 -5.97 17.57 6.52
N ALA A 429 -5.27 16.73 7.31
CA ALA A 429 -4.20 15.88 6.83
C ALA A 429 -4.68 14.92 5.73
N PHE A 430 -5.87 14.34 5.90
CA PHE A 430 -6.44 13.46 4.87
C PHE A 430 -6.83 14.21 3.59
N TYR A 431 -7.53 15.36 3.71
CA TYR A 431 -7.99 16.13 2.55
C TYR A 431 -6.81 16.65 1.71
N GLU A 432 -5.80 17.23 2.36
CA GLU A 432 -4.61 17.79 1.71
C GLU A 432 -3.72 16.69 1.10
N SER A 433 -3.77 15.47 1.61
CA SER A 433 -3.05 14.34 1.02
C SER A 433 -3.61 13.89 -0.34
N LEU A 434 -4.83 14.29 -0.71
CA LEU A 434 -5.42 13.93 -2.00
C LEU A 434 -4.94 14.88 -3.09
N PRO A 435 -4.30 14.40 -4.17
CA PRO A 435 -3.75 15.27 -5.19
C PRO A 435 -4.83 16.02 -5.95
N VAL A 436 -4.49 17.25 -6.37
CA VAL A 436 -5.39 18.19 -7.03
C VAL A 436 -5.44 17.92 -8.53
N ALA A 437 -6.62 17.63 -9.06
CA ALA A 437 -6.84 17.32 -10.47
C ALA A 437 -6.45 18.46 -11.41
N GLY A 438 -5.71 18.14 -12.46
CA GLY A 438 -5.19 19.09 -13.45
C GLY A 438 -3.97 19.89 -12.96
N VAL A 439 -3.46 19.60 -11.73
CA VAL A 439 -2.37 20.34 -11.10
C VAL A 439 -1.20 19.43 -10.73
N GLU A 440 -1.43 18.37 -9.94
CA GLU A 440 -0.34 17.62 -9.32
C GLU A 440 -0.61 16.11 -9.23
N GLY A 441 0.41 15.38 -8.79
CA GLY A 441 0.35 13.96 -8.46
C GLY A 441 -0.12 13.07 -9.61
N SER A 442 -0.77 11.98 -9.27
CA SER A 442 -1.28 10.99 -10.22
C SER A 442 -2.47 11.51 -11.07
N VAL A 443 -3.05 12.65 -10.71
CA VAL A 443 -4.18 13.28 -11.42
C VAL A 443 -3.81 14.60 -12.12
N ARG A 444 -2.51 14.92 -12.24
CA ARG A 444 -2.03 16.19 -12.85
C ARG A 444 -2.51 16.44 -14.28
N ASN A 445 -2.83 15.39 -15.01
CA ASN A 445 -3.36 15.48 -16.38
C ASN A 445 -4.88 15.24 -16.45
N PHE A 446 -5.52 14.83 -15.35
CA PHE A 446 -6.95 14.57 -15.26
C PHE A 446 -7.71 15.88 -15.03
N LEU A 447 -8.76 16.15 -15.80
CA LEU A 447 -9.56 17.37 -15.79
C LEU A 447 -8.75 18.67 -16.10
N LYS A 448 -7.54 18.54 -16.66
CA LYS A 448 -6.69 19.68 -17.00
C LYS A 448 -7.32 20.54 -18.09
N GLY A 449 -7.32 21.85 -17.91
CA GLY A 449 -7.95 22.82 -18.82
C GLY A 449 -9.49 22.85 -18.75
N SER A 450 -10.10 22.18 -17.77
CA SER A 450 -11.55 22.16 -17.59
C SER A 450 -12.04 23.07 -16.46
N SER A 451 -13.37 23.22 -16.32
CA SER A 451 -14.00 23.98 -15.22
C SER A 451 -13.75 23.38 -13.84
N LEU A 452 -13.33 22.10 -13.76
CA LEU A 452 -13.01 21.36 -12.53
C LEU A 452 -11.51 21.31 -12.21
N GLN A 453 -10.64 21.85 -13.07
CA GLN A 453 -9.21 21.94 -12.76
C GLN A 453 -9.00 22.75 -11.48
N GLY A 454 -8.18 22.22 -10.57
CA GLY A 454 -7.89 22.87 -9.28
C GLY A 454 -9.01 22.77 -8.25
N LYS A 455 -10.16 22.19 -8.59
CA LYS A 455 -11.34 22.09 -7.71
C LYS A 455 -11.64 20.68 -7.23
N ALA A 456 -10.94 19.69 -7.74
CA ALA A 456 -11.15 18.29 -7.41
C ALA A 456 -9.90 17.70 -6.74
N HIS A 457 -10.03 17.21 -5.52
CA HIS A 457 -9.00 16.51 -4.76
C HIS A 457 -9.29 15.02 -4.83
N LEU A 458 -8.57 14.27 -5.67
CA LEU A 458 -8.97 12.92 -6.05
C LEU A 458 -7.81 11.93 -5.98
N LYS A 459 -8.02 10.81 -5.31
CA LYS A 459 -7.20 9.62 -5.50
C LYS A 459 -7.64 8.87 -6.75
N SER A 460 -6.70 8.58 -7.65
CA SER A 460 -6.93 7.74 -8.82
C SER A 460 -6.57 6.28 -8.54
N GLY A 461 -7.25 5.36 -9.23
CA GLY A 461 -6.92 3.95 -9.32
C GLY A 461 -6.89 3.49 -10.78
N SER A 462 -5.88 2.72 -11.16
CA SER A 462 -5.73 2.21 -12.52
C SER A 462 -5.02 0.87 -12.54
N MET A 463 -5.61 -0.08 -13.24
CA MET A 463 -5.03 -1.36 -13.62
C MET A 463 -5.47 -1.68 -15.05
N SER A 464 -5.04 -2.81 -15.61
CA SER A 464 -5.59 -3.28 -16.90
C SER A 464 -7.11 -3.36 -16.80
N ARG A 465 -7.81 -2.63 -17.68
CA ARG A 465 -9.28 -2.56 -17.77
C ARG A 465 -10.01 -2.14 -16.47
N VAL A 466 -9.33 -1.43 -15.58
CA VAL A 466 -9.86 -0.87 -14.33
C VAL A 466 -9.51 0.60 -14.22
N LYS A 467 -10.50 1.46 -13.97
CA LYS A 467 -10.33 2.87 -13.59
C LYS A 467 -11.21 3.21 -12.40
N GLY A 468 -10.65 3.98 -11.48
CA GLY A 468 -11.38 4.49 -10.32
C GLY A 468 -10.90 5.87 -9.91
N TYR A 469 -11.81 6.64 -9.33
CA TYR A 469 -11.54 7.94 -8.73
C TYR A 469 -12.38 8.09 -7.47
N ALA A 470 -11.78 8.60 -6.39
CA ALA A 470 -12.50 8.92 -5.17
C ALA A 470 -11.88 10.14 -4.47
N GLY A 471 -12.71 10.95 -3.83
CA GLY A 471 -12.28 12.15 -3.11
C GLY A 471 -13.36 13.22 -3.11
N TYR A 472 -12.96 14.48 -3.28
CA TYR A 472 -13.84 15.63 -3.13
C TYR A 472 -13.81 16.52 -4.36
N ILE A 473 -14.98 17.09 -4.70
CA ILE A 473 -15.13 18.12 -5.76
C ILE A 473 -15.80 19.34 -5.16
N ASN A 474 -15.17 20.51 -5.33
CA ASN A 474 -15.71 21.82 -4.90
C ASN A 474 -16.45 22.49 -6.07
N LYS A 475 -17.71 22.88 -5.86
CA LYS A 475 -18.52 23.64 -6.83
C LYS A 475 -19.32 24.73 -6.13
N GLY A 476 -18.96 26.00 -6.41
CA GLY A 476 -19.50 27.13 -5.64
C GLY A 476 -19.17 26.98 -4.16
N ASP A 477 -20.16 27.18 -3.30
CA ASP A 477 -20.03 27.04 -1.83
C ASP A 477 -20.22 25.60 -1.34
N LYS A 478 -20.44 24.63 -2.26
CA LYS A 478 -20.68 23.24 -1.92
C LYS A 478 -19.47 22.38 -2.21
N GLN A 479 -19.28 21.39 -1.35
CA GLN A 479 -18.31 20.32 -1.52
C GLN A 479 -19.03 18.99 -1.64
N TYR A 480 -18.56 18.14 -2.57
CA TYR A 480 -19.14 16.84 -2.87
C TYR A 480 -18.10 15.75 -2.66
N ALA A 481 -18.48 14.70 -1.93
CA ALA A 481 -17.75 13.46 -1.90
C ALA A 481 -18.13 12.60 -3.10
N ILE A 482 -17.14 12.09 -3.83
CA ILE A 482 -17.35 11.27 -5.02
C ILE A 482 -16.58 9.96 -4.93
N ALA A 483 -17.19 8.88 -5.38
CA ALA A 483 -16.52 7.63 -5.69
C ALA A 483 -17.06 7.08 -7.02
N LEU A 484 -16.15 6.70 -7.92
CA LEU A 484 -16.45 6.19 -9.26
C LEU A 484 -15.53 5.02 -9.58
N PHE A 485 -16.11 3.88 -10.03
CA PHE A 485 -15.36 2.72 -10.52
C PHE A 485 -15.88 2.27 -11.88
N VAL A 486 -14.97 1.93 -12.80
CA VAL A 486 -15.24 1.28 -14.08
C VAL A 486 -14.33 0.07 -14.20
N ASN A 487 -14.91 -1.13 -14.33
CA ASN A 487 -14.16 -2.38 -14.50
C ASN A 487 -14.57 -3.05 -15.82
N ASN A 488 -13.63 -3.77 -16.42
CA ASN A 488 -13.83 -4.60 -17.61
C ASN A 488 -14.26 -3.85 -18.90
N TYR A 489 -13.95 -2.56 -18.99
CA TYR A 489 -14.16 -1.81 -20.24
C TYR A 489 -13.24 -2.31 -21.37
N SER A 490 -13.63 -2.13 -22.65
CA SER A 490 -12.95 -2.73 -23.80
C SER A 490 -12.05 -1.78 -24.61
N CYS A 491 -11.90 -0.51 -24.20
CA CYS A 491 -10.96 0.43 -24.83
C CYS A 491 -9.65 0.56 -24.04
N ASP A 492 -8.69 1.31 -24.57
CA ASP A 492 -7.48 1.67 -23.84
C ASP A 492 -7.76 2.60 -22.64
N GLY A 493 -6.80 2.66 -21.71
CA GLY A 493 -6.95 3.45 -20.49
C GLY A 493 -7.14 4.95 -20.71
N ARG A 494 -6.52 5.55 -21.75
CA ARG A 494 -6.64 6.98 -22.05
C ARG A 494 -8.02 7.37 -22.56
N PRO A 495 -8.62 6.70 -23.58
CA PRO A 495 -10.00 6.94 -23.98
C PRO A 495 -11.00 6.82 -22.82
N MET A 496 -10.84 5.83 -21.93
CA MET A 496 -11.69 5.69 -20.75
C MET A 496 -11.53 6.89 -19.81
N THR A 497 -10.29 7.36 -19.55
CA THR A 497 -10.04 8.56 -18.76
C THR A 497 -10.79 9.78 -19.32
N VAL A 498 -10.68 10.04 -20.62
CA VAL A 498 -11.40 11.14 -21.31
C VAL A 498 -12.92 10.99 -21.20
N ALA A 499 -13.42 9.76 -21.27
CA ALA A 499 -14.86 9.51 -21.11
C ALA A 499 -15.36 9.83 -19.69
N ILE A 500 -14.56 9.48 -18.68
CA ILE A 500 -14.87 9.81 -17.27
C ILE A 500 -14.80 11.33 -17.04
N GLU A 501 -13.80 12.03 -17.59
CA GLU A 501 -13.71 13.50 -17.52
C GLU A 501 -14.97 14.15 -18.09
N LYS A 502 -15.42 13.72 -19.27
CA LYS A 502 -16.65 14.23 -19.89
C LYS A 502 -17.88 13.96 -19.02
N LEU A 503 -17.98 12.76 -18.43
CA LEU A 503 -19.08 12.44 -17.51
C LEU A 503 -19.08 13.40 -16.32
N LEU A 504 -17.94 13.59 -15.65
CA LEU A 504 -17.84 14.47 -14.49
C LEU A 504 -18.17 15.92 -14.84
N LEU A 505 -17.66 16.43 -15.97
CA LEU A 505 -17.99 17.79 -16.44
C LEU A 505 -19.48 17.97 -16.69
N GLN A 506 -20.16 16.97 -17.25
CA GLN A 506 -21.61 17.03 -17.46
C GLN A 506 -22.44 16.94 -16.17
N LEU A 507 -21.92 16.26 -15.13
CA LEU A 507 -22.60 16.17 -13.83
C LEU A 507 -22.39 17.43 -12.97
N PHE A 508 -21.28 18.14 -13.19
CA PHE A 508 -20.91 19.30 -12.39
C PHE A 508 -21.00 20.64 -13.14
N ASN A 509 -21.42 20.67 -14.38
CA ASN A 509 -21.80 21.92 -15.08
C ASN A 509 -23.27 22.22 -14.83
#